data_f2649525c887fe49ce6e7831aefe9afd
#
_entry.id   f2649525c887fe49ce6e7831aefe9afd
#
_cell.length_a   1.000
_cell.length_b   1.000
_cell.length_c   1.000
_cell.angle_alpha   90.00
_cell.angle_beta   90.00
_cell.angle_gamma   90.00
#
_symmetry.space_group_name_H-M   'P 1'
#
loop_
_entity.id
_entity.type
_entity.pdbx_description
1 polymer ?
#
loop_
_entity_poly.entity_id
_entity_poly.type
_entity_poly.pdbx_seq_one_letter_code
_entity_poly.pdbx_strand_id
1 'polypeptide(L)'
;VSGSTKCNDTAPYKNTRVNSAQWGNGMSLTVKASGDLTSEDRSSVLSTATSTLSGSWGDHAAPAIMSTTASDGGSSPGLNTGDKITVVFDRHTNVPAVSTKTGVDTLLSFSATLGTDYTGVWLSLSVLELELTTVYDRFNDDHTALSFVTISNTAPYKDSQVNTLSVTVKAGGYLQSADLSSVHSTSTDVVAGSWGDHTAPEILSVNASEGGSASESGLGDGDIITVVFDKQTTLSLTSRHGIDELFDFSAY
;
A
#
# COMPACT_ATOMS: atom_id res chain seq x y z
N VAL A 1 -25.81 -33.78 32.63
CA VAL A 1 -26.89 -33.25 31.77
C VAL A 1 -26.25 -32.22 30.85
N SER A 2 -26.36 -32.42 29.54
CA SER A 2 -25.89 -31.46 28.50
C SER A 2 -27.06 -30.62 28.08
N GLY A 3 -27.00 -29.32 28.31
CA GLY A 3 -27.98 -28.35 27.81
C GLY A 3 -27.46 -27.61 26.60
N SER A 4 -28.25 -27.50 25.54
CA SER A 4 -27.93 -26.65 24.37
C SER A 4 -28.94 -25.50 24.30
N THR A 5 -28.44 -24.28 24.23
CA THR A 5 -29.25 -23.09 24.05
C THR A 5 -28.91 -22.48 22.68
N LYS A 6 -29.92 -22.22 21.84
CA LYS A 6 -29.76 -21.50 20.59
C LYS A 6 -29.79 -20.00 20.86
N CYS A 7 -28.80 -19.27 20.35
CA CYS A 7 -28.80 -17.82 20.34
C CYS A 7 -29.60 -17.31 19.15
N ASN A 8 -30.50 -16.36 19.37
CA ASN A 8 -31.26 -15.71 18.29
C ASN A 8 -30.38 -14.70 17.54
N ASP A 9 -30.63 -14.58 16.25
CA ASP A 9 -29.86 -13.84 15.26
C ASP A 9 -29.96 -12.29 15.34
N THR A 10 -30.41 -11.78 16.48
CA THR A 10 -30.53 -10.33 16.73
C THR A 10 -29.27 -9.76 17.34
N ALA A 11 -28.69 -8.72 16.73
CA ALA A 11 -27.63 -7.93 17.35
C ALA A 11 -27.87 -7.72 18.85
N PRO A 12 -26.90 -7.97 19.72
CA PRO A 12 -25.48 -7.62 19.64
C PRO A 12 -24.49 -8.77 19.38
N TYR A 13 -24.93 -9.94 18.99
CA TYR A 13 -24.09 -11.15 18.93
C TYR A 13 -23.24 -11.26 17.66
N LYS A 14 -23.53 -10.52 16.61
CA LYS A 14 -22.80 -10.54 15.32
C LYS A 14 -21.29 -10.25 15.46
N ASN A 15 -20.90 -9.46 16.46
CA ASN A 15 -19.51 -9.08 16.69
C ASN A 15 -18.80 -9.87 17.78
N THR A 16 -19.45 -10.89 18.35
CA THR A 16 -18.88 -11.66 19.45
C THR A 16 -18.06 -12.81 18.90
N ARG A 17 -16.75 -12.72 18.96
CA ARG A 17 -15.81 -13.75 18.50
C ARG A 17 -15.35 -14.64 19.62
N VAL A 18 -15.22 -15.93 19.30
CA VAL A 18 -14.63 -16.91 20.21
C VAL A 18 -13.11 -16.82 20.04
N ASN A 19 -12.38 -16.64 21.16
CA ASN A 19 -10.90 -16.62 21.18
C ASN A 19 -10.21 -15.64 20.22
N SER A 20 -10.82 -14.51 19.88
CA SER A 20 -10.16 -13.55 19.03
C SER A 20 -9.09 -12.80 19.83
N ALA A 21 -7.83 -12.96 19.47
CA ALA A 21 -6.69 -12.22 20.02
C ALA A 21 -6.82 -10.68 19.85
N GLN A 22 -7.76 -10.24 19.04
CA GLN A 22 -7.98 -8.85 18.65
C GLN A 22 -8.74 -8.03 19.71
N TRP A 23 -9.43 -8.70 20.69
CA TRP A 23 -10.18 -8.04 21.75
C TRP A 23 -9.58 -8.28 23.14
N GLY A 24 -8.36 -8.76 23.25
CA GLY A 24 -7.59 -8.90 24.49
C GLY A 24 -8.11 -9.89 25.53
N ASN A 25 -9.41 -10.15 25.58
CA ASN A 25 -10.04 -11.12 26.46
C ASN A 25 -11.13 -11.87 25.69
N GLY A 26 -10.95 -13.16 25.46
CA GLY A 26 -11.99 -14.02 24.87
C GLY A 26 -13.29 -13.93 25.67
N MET A 27 -14.42 -14.21 25.01
CA MET A 27 -15.71 -14.28 25.66
C MET A 27 -15.68 -15.31 26.78
N SER A 28 -16.16 -14.96 27.98
CA SER A 28 -16.26 -15.86 29.10
C SER A 28 -17.73 -16.06 29.53
N LEU A 29 -18.02 -17.24 29.97
CA LEU A 29 -19.30 -17.61 30.57
C LEU A 29 -19.11 -17.75 32.09
N THR A 30 -19.88 -17.01 32.85
CA THR A 30 -19.89 -17.08 34.31
C THR A 30 -21.24 -17.56 34.81
N VAL A 31 -21.24 -18.54 35.66
CA VAL A 31 -22.44 -18.97 36.37
C VAL A 31 -22.80 -17.95 37.46
N LYS A 32 -24.02 -17.43 37.43
CA LYS A 32 -24.50 -16.50 38.44
C LYS A 32 -25.00 -17.28 39.67
N ALA A 33 -24.57 -16.88 40.85
CA ALA A 33 -25.05 -17.48 42.11
C ALA A 33 -26.59 -17.45 42.24
N SER A 34 -27.23 -16.39 41.71
CA SER A 34 -28.70 -16.27 41.68
C SER A 34 -29.40 -17.28 40.76
N GLY A 35 -28.63 -18.08 40.01
CA GLY A 35 -29.19 -19.17 39.19
C GLY A 35 -29.28 -20.49 39.94
N ASP A 36 -28.90 -20.55 41.21
CA ASP A 36 -29.01 -21.68 42.13
C ASP A 36 -28.43 -23.01 41.58
N LEU A 37 -27.35 -22.93 40.74
CA LEU A 37 -26.73 -24.12 40.20
C LEU A 37 -25.89 -24.83 41.27
N THR A 38 -26.29 -26.06 41.59
CA THR A 38 -25.61 -26.97 42.51
C THR A 38 -25.37 -28.32 41.86
N SER A 39 -24.69 -29.26 42.58
CA SER A 39 -24.65 -30.68 42.22
C SER A 39 -26.06 -31.28 42.22
N GLU A 40 -26.24 -32.39 41.49
CA GLU A 40 -27.53 -33.05 41.33
C GLU A 40 -28.18 -33.44 42.67
N ASP A 41 -27.36 -33.88 43.63
CA ASP A 41 -27.76 -34.24 44.97
C ASP A 41 -27.95 -33.04 45.92
N ARG A 42 -27.74 -31.80 45.40
CA ARG A 42 -27.81 -30.54 46.12
C ARG A 42 -26.85 -30.42 47.31
N SER A 43 -25.82 -31.25 47.38
CA SER A 43 -24.83 -31.25 48.48
C SER A 43 -23.74 -30.18 48.28
N SER A 44 -23.58 -29.64 47.09
CA SER A 44 -22.57 -28.61 46.83
C SER A 44 -23.06 -27.20 47.18
N VAL A 45 -22.10 -26.28 47.35
CA VAL A 45 -22.38 -24.85 47.37
C VAL A 45 -22.84 -24.38 45.98
N LEU A 46 -23.43 -23.18 45.90
CA LEU A 46 -23.82 -22.58 44.63
C LEU A 46 -22.60 -22.36 43.75
N SER A 47 -22.71 -22.71 42.47
CA SER A 47 -21.64 -22.50 41.51
C SER A 47 -21.52 -21.00 41.12
N THR A 48 -20.30 -20.52 41.08
CA THR A 48 -19.90 -19.22 40.51
C THR A 48 -18.78 -19.41 39.49
N ALA A 49 -18.68 -20.60 38.90
CA ALA A 49 -17.62 -20.94 37.99
C ALA A 49 -17.61 -20.04 36.73
N THR A 50 -16.41 -19.71 36.28
CA THR A 50 -16.20 -18.98 35.06
C THR A 50 -15.32 -19.82 34.12
N SER A 51 -15.66 -19.85 32.84
CA SER A 51 -14.84 -20.48 31.80
C SER A 51 -14.78 -19.60 30.57
N THR A 52 -13.62 -19.60 29.89
CA THR A 52 -13.48 -18.94 28.61
C THR A 52 -14.13 -19.78 27.49
N LEU A 53 -14.89 -19.13 26.63
CA LEU A 53 -15.51 -19.79 25.49
C LEU A 53 -14.45 -20.12 24.45
N SER A 54 -14.45 -21.35 23.94
CA SER A 54 -13.55 -21.83 22.89
C SER A 54 -14.36 -22.39 21.72
N GLY A 55 -13.75 -22.42 20.54
CA GLY A 55 -14.40 -22.92 19.33
C GLY A 55 -14.46 -21.86 18.22
N SER A 56 -15.37 -22.01 17.27
CA SER A 56 -15.59 -21.08 16.15
C SER A 56 -17.09 -20.93 15.90
N TRP A 57 -17.51 -19.72 15.58
CA TRP A 57 -18.85 -19.42 15.11
C TRP A 57 -19.00 -19.62 13.59
N GLY A 58 -17.95 -20.14 12.90
CA GLY A 58 -17.92 -20.23 11.43
C GLY A 58 -17.65 -18.87 10.78
N ASP A 59 -16.69 -18.10 11.33
CA ASP A 59 -16.31 -16.80 10.80
C ASP A 59 -15.98 -16.89 9.29
N HIS A 60 -16.53 -15.96 8.51
CA HIS A 60 -16.20 -15.82 7.11
C HIS A 60 -14.78 -15.32 6.90
N ALA A 61 -14.16 -15.69 5.78
CA ALA A 61 -12.87 -15.15 5.39
C ALA A 61 -12.92 -13.62 5.24
N ALA A 62 -11.84 -12.94 5.64
CA ALA A 62 -11.72 -11.49 5.46
C ALA A 62 -11.76 -11.11 3.99
N PRO A 63 -12.21 -9.89 3.64
CA PRO A 63 -12.03 -9.35 2.30
C PRO A 63 -10.55 -9.35 1.92
N ALA A 64 -10.23 -9.85 0.73
CA ALA A 64 -8.90 -9.82 0.17
C ALA A 64 -8.84 -8.82 -1.00
N ILE A 65 -7.73 -8.12 -1.14
CA ILE A 65 -7.49 -7.30 -2.33
C ILE A 65 -7.35 -8.26 -3.52
N MET A 66 -8.13 -8.02 -4.56
CA MET A 66 -8.14 -8.77 -5.81
C MET A 66 -7.27 -8.09 -6.87
N SER A 67 -7.24 -6.78 -6.86
CA SER A 67 -6.36 -5.98 -7.69
C SER A 67 -6.21 -4.55 -7.15
N THR A 68 -5.03 -3.98 -7.41
CA THR A 68 -4.72 -2.59 -7.16
C THR A 68 -4.17 -1.97 -8.43
N THR A 69 -4.78 -0.89 -8.92
CA THR A 69 -4.44 -0.29 -10.21
C THR A 69 -4.25 1.21 -10.07
N ALA A 70 -3.09 1.69 -10.50
CA ALA A 70 -2.79 3.10 -10.69
C ALA A 70 -3.33 3.60 -12.03
N SER A 71 -3.82 4.83 -12.05
CA SER A 71 -4.21 5.53 -13.28
C SER A 71 -3.78 6.99 -13.20
N ASP A 72 -3.27 7.48 -14.33
CA ASP A 72 -2.99 8.90 -14.57
C ASP A 72 -4.33 9.66 -14.63
N GLY A 73 -4.54 10.55 -13.67
CA GLY A 73 -5.69 11.44 -13.60
C GLY A 73 -5.27 12.90 -13.61
N GLY A 74 -3.96 13.14 -13.57
CA GLY A 74 -3.33 14.45 -13.61
C GLY A 74 -3.10 14.97 -15.02
N SER A 75 -2.43 16.10 -15.11
CA SER A 75 -2.07 16.73 -16.37
C SER A 75 -0.60 16.48 -16.77
N SER A 76 0.17 15.86 -15.90
CA SER A 76 1.62 15.66 -16.05
C SER A 76 1.96 14.18 -15.95
N PRO A 77 2.97 13.69 -16.69
CA PRO A 77 3.42 12.32 -16.58
C PRO A 77 4.08 12.01 -15.24
N GLY A 78 3.97 10.76 -14.80
CA GLY A 78 4.50 10.30 -13.53
C GLY A 78 3.56 10.62 -12.36
N LEU A 79 3.89 10.12 -11.16
CA LEU A 79 3.06 10.31 -9.97
C LEU A 79 2.87 11.80 -9.65
N ASN A 80 1.64 12.29 -9.76
CA ASN A 80 1.31 13.69 -9.52
C ASN A 80 -0.10 13.88 -8.94
N THR A 81 -0.46 15.14 -8.69
CA THR A 81 -1.78 15.50 -8.18
C THR A 81 -2.88 15.18 -9.20
N GLY A 82 -3.92 14.52 -8.75
CA GLY A 82 -5.04 14.03 -9.57
C GLY A 82 -4.93 12.56 -9.92
N ASP A 83 -3.76 11.93 -9.73
CA ASP A 83 -3.59 10.50 -9.95
C ASP A 83 -4.41 9.68 -8.98
N LYS A 84 -4.78 8.48 -9.41
CA LYS A 84 -5.69 7.63 -8.67
C LYS A 84 -5.15 6.23 -8.47
N ILE A 85 -5.53 5.63 -7.34
CA ILE A 85 -5.35 4.21 -7.06
C ILE A 85 -6.73 3.60 -6.85
N THR A 86 -7.08 2.61 -7.67
CA THR A 86 -8.29 1.81 -7.50
C THR A 86 -7.94 0.49 -6.84
N VAL A 87 -8.54 0.20 -5.70
CA VAL A 87 -8.41 -1.05 -4.95
C VAL A 87 -9.71 -1.83 -5.06
N VAL A 88 -9.64 -3.05 -5.61
CA VAL A 88 -10.79 -3.94 -5.77
C VAL A 88 -10.68 -5.09 -4.78
N PHE A 89 -11.73 -5.35 -4.02
CA PHE A 89 -11.84 -6.46 -3.09
C PHE A 89 -12.65 -7.61 -3.66
N ASP A 90 -12.33 -8.85 -3.26
CA ASP A 90 -12.99 -10.09 -3.70
C ASP A 90 -14.44 -10.22 -3.22
N ARG A 91 -14.85 -9.38 -2.27
CA ARG A 91 -16.21 -9.37 -1.68
C ARG A 91 -16.60 -8.02 -1.15
N HIS A 92 -17.89 -7.86 -0.82
CA HIS A 92 -18.40 -6.65 -0.21
C HIS A 92 -17.80 -6.41 1.18
N THR A 93 -17.46 -5.17 1.46
CA THR A 93 -16.82 -4.70 2.69
C THR A 93 -17.79 -3.87 3.54
N ASN A 94 -17.41 -3.59 4.77
CA ASN A 94 -18.12 -2.69 5.68
C ASN A 94 -17.86 -1.19 5.41
N VAL A 95 -17.19 -0.84 4.31
CA VAL A 95 -16.90 0.52 3.83
C VAL A 95 -16.42 1.49 4.92
N PRO A 96 -15.25 1.26 5.56
CA PRO A 96 -14.70 2.19 6.54
C PRO A 96 -14.51 3.59 5.98
N ALA A 97 -14.56 4.63 6.84
CA ALA A 97 -14.41 6.02 6.42
C ALA A 97 -12.99 6.29 5.87
N VAL A 98 -12.91 6.84 4.66
CA VAL A 98 -11.66 7.10 3.91
C VAL A 98 -11.63 8.48 3.27
N SER A 99 -12.57 9.38 3.57
CA SER A 99 -12.68 10.70 2.94
C SER A 99 -11.56 11.68 3.29
N THR A 100 -10.64 11.28 4.15
CA THR A 100 -9.47 12.07 4.55
C THR A 100 -8.23 11.20 4.54
N LYS A 101 -7.04 11.81 4.42
CA LYS A 101 -5.76 11.11 4.54
C LYS A 101 -5.68 10.25 5.81
N THR A 102 -6.10 10.80 6.95
CA THR A 102 -6.10 10.07 8.23
C THR A 102 -7.00 8.82 8.17
N GLY A 103 -8.16 8.92 7.52
CA GLY A 103 -9.05 7.77 7.32
C GLY A 103 -8.40 6.70 6.44
N VAL A 104 -7.79 7.12 5.32
CA VAL A 104 -7.05 6.21 4.45
C VAL A 104 -5.86 5.59 5.19
N ASP A 105 -5.05 6.37 5.91
CA ASP A 105 -3.90 5.90 6.68
C ASP A 105 -4.29 4.97 7.85
N THR A 106 -5.51 5.08 8.34
CA THR A 106 -6.04 4.13 9.32
C THR A 106 -6.35 2.79 8.67
N LEU A 107 -6.90 2.80 7.46
CA LEU A 107 -7.29 1.61 6.72
C LEU A 107 -6.13 0.94 5.99
N LEU A 108 -5.29 1.72 5.34
CA LEU A 108 -4.24 1.25 4.43
C LEU A 108 -2.85 1.70 4.87
N SER A 109 -1.84 0.97 4.42
CA SER A 109 -0.44 1.40 4.40
C SER A 109 0.15 1.15 3.02
N PHE A 110 1.10 2.01 2.64
CA PHE A 110 1.81 1.94 1.37
C PHE A 110 3.28 1.67 1.63
N SER A 111 3.94 0.92 0.73
CA SER A 111 5.38 0.63 0.86
C SER A 111 6.25 1.87 0.58
N ALA A 112 5.69 2.90 -0.06
CA ALA A 112 6.35 4.17 -0.33
C ALA A 112 5.40 5.35 -0.12
N THR A 113 5.94 6.56 -0.05
CA THR A 113 5.15 7.78 0.12
C THR A 113 4.44 8.15 -1.20
N LEU A 114 3.12 8.37 -1.14
CA LEU A 114 2.29 8.79 -2.27
C LEU A 114 2.14 10.30 -2.40
N GLY A 115 2.72 11.06 -1.49
CA GLY A 115 2.53 12.52 -1.42
C GLY A 115 2.17 12.97 -0.02
N THR A 116 1.82 14.26 0.12
CA THR A 116 1.49 14.86 1.42
C THR A 116 0.02 14.73 1.78
N ASP A 117 -0.86 14.63 0.78
CA ASP A 117 -2.29 14.49 1.00
C ASP A 117 -2.97 13.64 -0.10
N TYR A 118 -3.97 12.87 0.30
CA TYR A 118 -4.83 12.07 -0.55
C TYR A 118 -6.15 11.76 0.17
N THR A 119 -7.17 11.49 -0.59
CA THR A 119 -8.51 11.13 -0.10
C THR A 119 -8.98 9.83 -0.73
N GLY A 120 -9.99 9.21 -0.15
CA GLY A 120 -10.60 8.01 -0.70
C GLY A 120 -12.11 8.13 -0.81
N VAL A 121 -12.67 7.41 -1.78
CA VAL A 121 -14.11 7.24 -1.95
C VAL A 121 -14.42 5.79 -2.29
N TRP A 122 -15.42 5.22 -1.65
CA TRP A 122 -15.94 3.93 -2.03
C TRP A 122 -16.88 4.09 -3.24
N LEU A 123 -16.46 3.60 -4.39
CA LEU A 123 -17.27 3.56 -5.61
C LEU A 123 -18.37 2.49 -5.54
N SER A 124 -18.10 1.44 -4.75
CA SER A 124 -19.07 0.38 -4.42
C SER A 124 -18.70 -0.27 -3.08
N LEU A 125 -19.45 -1.27 -2.65
CA LEU A 125 -19.13 -2.02 -1.43
C LEU A 125 -17.81 -2.82 -1.53
N SER A 126 -17.21 -2.96 -2.71
CA SER A 126 -15.98 -3.72 -2.94
C SER A 126 -14.93 -2.96 -3.74
N VAL A 127 -15.16 -1.69 -4.08
CA VAL A 127 -14.22 -0.89 -4.87
C VAL A 127 -13.95 0.43 -4.15
N LEU A 128 -12.70 0.65 -3.78
CA LEU A 128 -12.20 1.88 -3.19
C LEU A 128 -11.33 2.59 -4.24
N GLU A 129 -11.60 3.87 -4.48
CA GLU A 129 -10.73 4.76 -5.24
C GLU A 129 -10.06 5.76 -4.29
N LEU A 130 -8.76 5.91 -4.42
CA LEU A 130 -7.97 6.96 -3.78
C LEU A 130 -7.59 7.98 -4.84
N GLU A 131 -7.61 9.26 -4.48
CA GLU A 131 -7.15 10.37 -5.32
C GLU A 131 -6.05 11.13 -4.59
N LEU A 132 -4.92 11.33 -5.25
CA LEU A 132 -3.81 12.11 -4.73
C LEU A 132 -4.12 13.59 -4.91
N THR A 133 -4.27 14.29 -3.79
CA THR A 133 -4.67 15.71 -3.79
C THR A 133 -3.50 16.67 -3.65
N THR A 134 -2.36 16.20 -3.14
CA THR A 134 -1.12 16.96 -3.07
C THR A 134 0.08 16.03 -3.17
N VAL A 135 0.68 16.02 -4.35
CA VAL A 135 1.98 15.41 -4.62
C VAL A 135 2.97 16.54 -4.83
N TYR A 136 4.18 16.43 -4.27
CA TYR A 136 5.23 17.40 -4.56
C TYR A 136 5.63 17.27 -6.03
N ASP A 137 5.18 18.21 -6.85
CA ASP A 137 5.70 18.34 -8.20
C ASP A 137 7.15 18.84 -8.12
N ARG A 138 8.08 18.12 -8.73
CA ARG A 138 9.50 18.48 -8.78
C ARG A 138 9.78 19.57 -9.80
N PHE A 139 8.87 19.75 -10.75
CA PHE A 139 9.02 20.67 -11.85
C PHE A 139 7.72 21.45 -12.02
N ASN A 140 7.82 22.78 -12.05
CA ASN A 140 6.78 23.60 -12.61
C ASN A 140 6.72 23.36 -14.13
N ASP A 141 5.62 23.72 -14.77
CA ASP A 141 5.38 23.54 -16.21
C ASP A 141 6.48 24.13 -17.14
N ASP A 142 7.39 24.97 -16.61
CA ASP A 142 8.51 25.54 -17.33
C ASP A 142 9.86 24.85 -17.08
N HIS A 143 9.87 23.67 -16.42
CA HIS A 143 11.05 22.85 -16.12
C HIS A 143 12.12 23.53 -15.27
N THR A 144 11.78 24.61 -14.57
CA THR A 144 12.69 25.25 -13.61
C THR A 144 12.57 24.58 -12.25
N ALA A 145 13.70 24.11 -11.71
CA ALA A 145 13.75 23.51 -10.37
C ALA A 145 13.28 24.52 -9.34
N LEU A 146 12.20 24.22 -8.62
CA LEU A 146 11.77 25.03 -7.50
C LEU A 146 12.88 25.04 -6.44
N SER A 147 13.44 26.22 -6.23
CA SER A 147 14.49 26.49 -5.25
C SER A 147 13.96 26.24 -3.84
N PHE A 148 14.74 25.44 -3.06
CA PHE A 148 14.59 25.26 -1.61
C PHE A 148 13.54 24.28 -1.08
N VAL A 149 13.59 23.02 -1.51
CA VAL A 149 13.46 21.91 -0.57
C VAL A 149 14.72 21.07 -0.68
N THR A 150 15.42 20.87 0.41
CA THR A 150 16.52 19.89 0.47
C THR A 150 15.88 18.53 0.29
N ILE A 151 15.67 18.14 -0.95
CA ILE A 151 15.20 16.82 -1.29
C ILE A 151 16.44 15.93 -1.12
N SER A 152 16.44 15.19 -0.02
CA SER A 152 17.30 14.02 0.08
C SER A 152 17.30 13.30 -1.28
N ASN A 153 18.44 12.89 -1.77
CA ASN A 153 18.71 12.33 -3.10
C ASN A 153 17.99 10.98 -3.35
N THR A 154 17.02 10.64 -2.52
CA THR A 154 16.06 9.56 -2.70
C THR A 154 14.86 10.12 -3.45
N ALA A 155 14.85 9.91 -4.75
CA ALA A 155 13.72 10.27 -5.58
C ALA A 155 12.43 9.65 -5.02
N PRO A 156 11.40 10.45 -4.65
CA PRO A 156 10.13 9.90 -4.18
C PRO A 156 9.47 8.98 -5.23
N TYR A 157 9.90 9.08 -6.47
CA TYR A 157 9.38 8.30 -7.60
C TYR A 157 10.01 6.93 -7.79
N LYS A 158 11.20 6.65 -7.23
CA LYS A 158 11.86 5.35 -7.43
C LYS A 158 11.12 4.22 -6.72
N ASP A 159 10.61 4.50 -5.52
CA ASP A 159 9.95 3.50 -4.67
C ASP A 159 8.42 3.51 -4.82
N SER A 160 7.84 4.56 -5.45
CA SER A 160 6.41 4.67 -5.74
C SER A 160 6.03 4.27 -7.17
N GLN A 161 6.96 3.72 -7.93
CA GLN A 161 6.66 3.19 -9.27
C GLN A 161 5.65 2.05 -9.21
N VAL A 162 4.78 1.99 -10.21
CA VAL A 162 3.93 0.81 -10.42
C VAL A 162 4.80 -0.45 -10.51
N ASN A 163 4.27 -1.60 -10.08
CA ASN A 163 4.95 -2.88 -9.93
C ASN A 163 6.00 -2.97 -8.80
N THR A 164 6.29 -1.88 -8.07
CA THR A 164 7.12 -1.89 -6.86
C THR A 164 6.36 -1.38 -5.63
N LEU A 165 5.46 -0.42 -5.83
CA LEU A 165 4.56 0.07 -4.79
C LEU A 165 3.58 -1.02 -4.37
N SER A 166 3.45 -1.26 -3.08
CA SER A 166 2.42 -2.17 -2.53
C SER A 166 1.45 -1.44 -1.61
N VAL A 167 0.22 -1.93 -1.59
CA VAL A 167 -0.88 -1.48 -0.70
C VAL A 167 -1.21 -2.62 0.24
N THR A 168 -1.25 -2.35 1.54
CA THR A 168 -1.60 -3.33 2.57
C THR A 168 -2.76 -2.81 3.41
N VAL A 169 -3.79 -3.62 3.59
CA VAL A 169 -4.87 -3.35 4.54
C VAL A 169 -4.36 -3.54 5.96
N LYS A 170 -4.53 -2.55 6.81
CA LYS A 170 -4.15 -2.61 8.22
C LYS A 170 -5.25 -3.30 9.05
N ALA A 171 -4.88 -4.24 9.90
CA ALA A 171 -5.83 -4.88 10.84
C ALA A 171 -6.59 -3.84 11.71
N GLY A 172 -5.90 -2.77 12.12
CA GLY A 172 -6.47 -1.65 12.88
C GLY A 172 -7.44 -0.76 12.07
N GLY A 173 -7.53 -0.93 10.75
CA GLY A 173 -8.52 -0.26 9.90
C GLY A 173 -9.90 -0.90 9.93
N TYR A 174 -10.03 -2.05 10.61
CA TYR A 174 -11.30 -2.77 10.83
C TYR A 174 -12.06 -3.11 9.54
N LEU A 175 -11.36 -3.34 8.42
CA LEU A 175 -11.98 -3.80 7.17
C LEU A 175 -12.47 -5.24 7.34
N GLN A 176 -13.75 -5.44 7.18
CA GLN A 176 -14.45 -6.73 7.29
C GLN A 176 -15.43 -6.92 6.14
N SER A 177 -16.02 -8.12 6.04
CA SER A 177 -17.19 -8.33 5.20
C SER A 177 -18.34 -7.37 5.57
N ALA A 178 -19.23 -7.05 4.62
CA ALA A 178 -20.32 -6.08 4.81
C ALA A 178 -21.25 -6.45 5.98
N ASP A 179 -21.40 -7.74 6.27
CA ASP A 179 -22.20 -8.25 7.38
C ASP A 179 -21.42 -8.34 8.71
N LEU A 180 -20.16 -7.88 8.74
CA LEU A 180 -19.25 -7.89 9.88
C LEU A 180 -18.92 -9.29 10.43
N SER A 181 -19.19 -10.36 9.67
CA SER A 181 -18.98 -11.75 10.12
C SER A 181 -17.54 -12.25 9.89
N SER A 182 -16.75 -11.56 9.09
CA SER A 182 -15.36 -11.94 8.81
C SER A 182 -14.38 -11.45 9.87
N VAL A 183 -13.16 -11.99 9.85
CA VAL A 183 -12.00 -11.37 10.53
C VAL A 183 -11.61 -10.07 9.82
N HIS A 184 -10.77 -9.23 10.47
CA HIS A 184 -10.24 -8.04 9.83
C HIS A 184 -9.26 -8.43 8.72
N SER A 185 -9.34 -7.70 7.61
CA SER A 185 -8.42 -7.89 6.50
C SER A 185 -7.01 -7.41 6.84
N THR A 186 -6.02 -8.14 6.31
CA THR A 186 -4.60 -7.76 6.28
C THR A 186 -3.99 -8.03 4.91
N SER A 187 -4.85 -8.04 3.89
CA SER A 187 -4.44 -8.35 2.51
C SER A 187 -3.46 -7.31 1.98
N THR A 188 -2.53 -7.76 1.16
CA THR A 188 -1.55 -6.92 0.46
C THR A 188 -1.60 -7.22 -1.03
N ASP A 189 -1.41 -6.20 -1.85
CA ASP A 189 -1.27 -6.32 -3.30
C ASP A 189 -0.26 -5.30 -3.83
N VAL A 190 0.31 -5.58 -5.01
CA VAL A 190 1.24 -4.68 -5.70
C VAL A 190 0.46 -3.87 -6.72
N VAL A 191 0.72 -2.56 -6.74
CA VAL A 191 0.03 -1.64 -7.64
C VAL A 191 0.48 -1.89 -9.07
N ALA A 192 -0.46 -2.26 -9.94
CA ALA A 192 -0.31 -2.33 -11.39
C ALA A 192 -0.76 -1.01 -12.05
N GLY A 193 -0.75 -0.97 -13.39
CA GLY A 193 -1.23 0.20 -14.14
C GLY A 193 -0.12 1.16 -14.53
N SER A 194 -0.40 2.46 -14.56
CA SER A 194 0.55 3.49 -14.97
C SER A 194 0.19 4.85 -14.37
N TRP A 195 1.21 5.64 -14.02
CA TRP A 195 1.09 7.06 -13.68
C TRP A 195 1.23 7.98 -14.90
N GLY A 196 1.07 7.45 -16.14
CA GLY A 196 1.35 8.22 -17.34
C GLY A 196 2.84 8.43 -17.59
N ASP A 197 3.71 7.57 -17.05
CA ASP A 197 5.16 7.73 -17.16
C ASP A 197 5.63 7.80 -18.60
N HIS A 198 6.54 8.74 -18.88
CA HIS A 198 7.24 8.77 -20.15
C HIS A 198 8.17 7.54 -20.29
N THR A 199 8.33 7.08 -21.52
CA THR A 199 9.36 6.09 -21.83
C THR A 199 10.75 6.60 -21.44
N ALA A 200 11.61 5.69 -20.96
CA ALA A 200 12.99 6.04 -20.63
C ALA A 200 13.73 6.65 -21.84
N PRO A 201 14.71 7.53 -21.61
CA PRO A 201 15.58 8.00 -22.70
C PRO A 201 16.30 6.84 -23.38
N GLU A 202 16.31 6.85 -24.71
CA GLU A 202 17.03 5.88 -25.55
C GLU A 202 18.25 6.51 -26.18
N ILE A 203 19.34 5.73 -26.34
CA ILE A 203 20.52 6.20 -27.04
C ILE A 203 20.23 6.19 -28.55
N LEU A 204 20.28 7.37 -29.18
CA LEU A 204 20.15 7.51 -30.64
C LEU A 204 21.47 7.24 -31.36
N SER A 205 22.58 7.72 -30.81
CA SER A 205 23.89 7.49 -31.40
C SER A 205 25.01 7.60 -30.35
N VAL A 206 26.10 6.88 -30.61
CA VAL A 206 27.36 7.02 -29.91
C VAL A 206 28.45 7.25 -30.97
N ASN A 207 29.17 8.36 -30.86
CA ASN A 207 30.22 8.72 -31.82
C ASN A 207 31.54 9.01 -31.06
N ALA A 208 32.61 8.43 -31.54
CA ALA A 208 33.97 8.82 -31.12
C ALA A 208 34.55 9.87 -32.07
N SER A 209 35.26 10.82 -31.52
CA SER A 209 36.00 11.84 -32.30
C SER A 209 37.37 12.10 -31.69
N GLU A 210 38.34 12.34 -32.55
CA GLU A 210 39.67 12.81 -32.20
C GLU A 210 39.57 14.16 -31.49
N GLY A 211 40.07 14.27 -30.26
CA GLY A 211 40.06 15.49 -29.46
C GLY A 211 41.44 15.94 -29.02
N GLY A 212 42.47 15.11 -29.25
CA GLY A 212 43.85 15.36 -28.87
C GLY A 212 44.69 16.03 -29.96
N SER A 213 46.00 16.17 -29.69
CA SER A 213 46.98 16.57 -30.72
C SER A 213 47.07 15.47 -31.78
N ALA A 214 46.94 15.85 -33.03
CA ALA A 214 46.88 15.01 -34.24
C ALA A 214 48.12 14.09 -34.49
N SER A 215 48.86 13.73 -33.48
CA SER A 215 50.06 12.91 -33.62
C SER A 215 49.92 11.46 -33.18
N GLU A 216 48.79 11.08 -32.55
CA GLU A 216 48.54 9.72 -32.08
C GLU A 216 47.29 9.15 -32.71
N SER A 217 47.42 8.13 -33.53
CA SER A 217 46.29 7.41 -34.09
C SER A 217 45.77 6.36 -33.12
N GLY A 218 44.47 6.28 -32.91
CA GLY A 218 43.82 5.35 -31.98
C GLY A 218 43.30 6.07 -30.73
N LEU A 219 42.82 5.34 -29.75
CA LEU A 219 42.30 5.91 -28.51
C LEU A 219 43.41 6.54 -27.70
N GLY A 220 43.36 7.86 -27.50
CA GLY A 220 44.37 8.68 -26.82
C GLY A 220 43.76 9.71 -25.86
N ASP A 221 44.68 10.43 -25.19
CA ASP A 221 44.28 11.51 -24.29
C ASP A 221 43.60 12.65 -25.04
N GLY A 222 42.43 13.05 -24.62
CA GLY A 222 41.61 14.10 -25.20
C GLY A 222 40.56 13.64 -26.21
N ASP A 223 40.50 12.35 -26.53
CA ASP A 223 39.47 11.81 -27.39
C ASP A 223 38.09 11.91 -26.70
N ILE A 224 37.05 12.11 -27.52
CA ILE A 224 35.71 12.42 -27.08
C ILE A 224 34.75 11.34 -27.56
N ILE A 225 33.96 10.82 -26.62
CA ILE A 225 32.78 10.01 -26.93
C ILE A 225 31.55 10.89 -26.73
N THR A 226 30.78 11.08 -27.82
CA THR A 226 29.51 11.78 -27.76
C THR A 226 28.36 10.80 -27.79
N VAL A 227 27.53 10.82 -26.71
CA VAL A 227 26.31 10.03 -26.63
C VAL A 227 25.13 10.96 -26.82
N VAL A 228 24.26 10.65 -27.77
CA VAL A 228 23.03 11.42 -28.07
C VAL A 228 21.82 10.60 -27.66
N PHE A 229 20.96 11.19 -26.88
CA PHE A 229 19.69 10.59 -26.45
C PHE A 229 18.51 11.16 -27.26
N ASP A 230 17.41 10.40 -27.35
CA ASP A 230 16.17 10.78 -28.02
C ASP A 230 15.40 11.91 -27.31
N LYS A 231 15.72 12.15 -26.03
CA LYS A 231 15.08 13.19 -25.21
C LYS A 231 16.06 13.74 -24.17
N GLN A 232 15.68 14.86 -23.55
CA GLN A 232 16.50 15.49 -22.52
C GLN A 232 16.65 14.56 -21.31
N THR A 233 17.84 14.55 -20.73
CA THR A 233 18.20 13.77 -19.53
C THR A 233 18.48 14.71 -18.36
N THR A 234 18.23 14.24 -17.14
CA THR A 234 18.41 15.04 -15.91
C THR A 234 19.83 15.00 -15.34
N LEU A 235 20.72 14.16 -15.92
CA LEU A 235 22.05 13.95 -15.38
C LEU A 235 23.07 14.90 -16.00
N SER A 236 23.81 15.61 -15.14
CA SER A 236 25.02 16.33 -15.50
C SER A 236 26.21 15.53 -14.94
N LEU A 237 26.92 14.82 -15.80
CA LEU A 237 28.07 14.00 -15.41
C LEU A 237 29.33 14.87 -15.47
N THR A 238 29.94 15.12 -14.31
CA THR A 238 31.16 15.95 -14.19
C THR A 238 32.37 15.17 -13.69
N SER A 239 32.23 13.86 -13.46
CA SER A 239 33.30 13.02 -12.96
C SER A 239 33.31 11.65 -13.62
N ARG A 240 34.50 11.03 -13.68
CA ARG A 240 34.68 9.66 -14.16
C ARG A 240 33.77 8.68 -13.41
N HIS A 241 33.68 8.79 -12.11
CA HIS A 241 32.83 7.92 -11.28
C HIS A 241 31.36 7.96 -11.70
N GLY A 242 30.81 9.16 -11.99
CA GLY A 242 29.43 9.27 -12.49
C GLY A 242 29.24 8.66 -13.88
N ILE A 243 30.27 8.71 -14.74
CA ILE A 243 30.22 8.07 -16.06
C ILE A 243 30.26 6.55 -15.92
N ASP A 244 31.14 6.03 -15.07
CA ASP A 244 31.29 4.58 -14.82
C ASP A 244 30.03 3.97 -14.12
N GLU A 245 29.27 4.77 -13.39
CA GLU A 245 27.97 4.34 -12.82
C GLU A 245 26.84 4.35 -13.87
N LEU A 246 26.93 5.18 -14.90
CA LEU A 246 25.88 5.32 -15.91
C LEU A 246 26.10 4.41 -17.12
N PHE A 247 27.34 4.20 -17.53
CA PHE A 247 27.69 3.46 -18.75
C PHE A 247 28.61 2.28 -18.44
N ASP A 248 28.33 1.17 -19.09
CA ASP A 248 29.23 0.02 -19.14
C ASP A 248 29.87 -0.03 -20.54
N PHE A 249 31.20 0.04 -20.58
CA PHE A 249 31.98 0.00 -21.81
C PHE A 249 32.56 -1.40 -21.99
N SER A 250 32.04 -2.17 -22.94
CA SER A 250 32.59 -3.46 -23.31
C SER A 250 33.58 -3.28 -24.47
N ALA A 251 34.84 -3.68 -24.27
CA ALA A 251 35.80 -3.87 -25.35
C ALA A 251 35.75 -5.32 -25.85
N TYR A 252 35.69 -5.51 -27.16
CA TYR A 252 35.84 -6.81 -27.82
C TYR A 252 37.32 -7.08 -28.14
#